data_124240083deaad93b787e5122b5e5599
#
_entry.id   124240083deaad93b787e5122b5e5599
#
_cell.length_a   1.000
_cell.length_b   1.000
_cell.length_c   1.000
_cell.angle_alpha   90.00
_cell.angle_beta   90.00
_cell.angle_gamma   90.00
#
_symmetry.space_group_name_H-M   'P 1'
#
loop_
_entity.id
_entity.type
_entity.pdbx_description
1 polymer ?
#
loop_
_entity_poly.entity_id
_entity_poly.type
_entity_poly.pdbx_seq_one_letter_code
_entity_poly.pdbx_strand_id
1 'polypeptide(L)'
;MDMQVATIEPPVTGGLPPESRRRLSWKLAVAILIVAAAVAVAWWLLRGPAITVARVTRGAAAEIVYATGAIEPETWSRSTPLVRGRIIERCRCEGKAVKRGDVLARLDDKEALATLNDLHALAEFQQREFDRQSQLLSRGVASSQAFQKAETDLARIRAQIAAQAQRLEYYKLVSPMDGTVLKEDGEVGDMVEPGTILYRIGLEKPLWVVADVNEEDIPRVKVGQNALLRTDAFAGQILPGTVKQITPAGDPLSKTFRVRISLPDDTPLRVGMSVEANIISREKPDVLLVPANAVVRNSLFAIEDNHARLRKVEIGIRGTGFVEILHGASEGEWVASPATANIKNGFRVRATPLETPAP
;
A
#
# COMPACT_ATOMS: atom_id res chain seq x y z
N MET A 1 38.67 -45.18 -105.89
CA MET A 1 38.20 -44.24 -106.94
C MET A 1 38.17 -42.92 -106.30
N ASP A 2 39.27 -42.31 -106.45
CA ASP A 2 39.56 -40.99 -107.07
C ASP A 2 39.10 -39.80 -106.23
N MET A 3 40.05 -39.16 -105.74
CA MET A 3 40.65 -37.87 -106.21
C MET A 3 39.82 -36.67 -105.69
N GLN A 4 40.29 -35.60 -105.26
CA GLN A 4 41.53 -34.77 -105.32
C GLN A 4 41.51 -33.66 -104.26
N VAL A 5 42.54 -33.47 -103.55
CA VAL A 5 43.45 -32.29 -103.45
C VAL A 5 42.86 -30.94 -103.88
N ALA A 6 42.89 -30.01 -102.96
CA ALA A 6 43.25 -28.62 -103.27
C ALA A 6 43.72 -27.90 -102.02
N THR A 7 44.98 -27.64 -101.96
CA THR A 7 45.73 -26.67 -101.14
C THR A 7 45.41 -25.24 -101.53
N ILE A 8 45.22 -24.33 -100.63
CA ILE A 8 45.59 -22.89 -100.80
C ILE A 8 45.97 -22.28 -99.48
N GLU A 9 47.08 -21.62 -99.44
CA GLU A 9 47.81 -20.92 -98.40
C GLU A 9 47.12 -19.55 -97.99
N PRO A 10 47.72 -18.89 -96.95
CA PRO A 10 47.06 -17.81 -96.16
C PRO A 10 47.30 -16.39 -96.70
N PRO A 11 46.70 -15.40 -96.11
CA PRO A 11 47.40 -14.14 -95.94
C PRO A 11 47.38 -13.62 -94.50
N VAL A 12 48.46 -12.99 -94.28
CA VAL A 12 49.11 -12.34 -93.19
C VAL A 12 48.42 -11.03 -92.77
N THR A 13 48.61 -10.73 -91.45
CA THR A 13 48.76 -9.42 -90.80
C THR A 13 47.55 -8.57 -90.46
N GLY A 14 47.54 -8.18 -89.25
CA GLY A 14 46.81 -7.02 -88.77
C GLY A 14 46.96 -6.78 -87.27
N GLY A 15 47.87 -6.01 -86.89
CA GLY A 15 48.31 -5.34 -85.69
C GLY A 15 47.41 -5.30 -84.46
N LEU A 16 48.05 -5.53 -83.30
CA LEU A 16 47.54 -5.25 -81.97
C LEU A 16 47.40 -3.76 -81.70
N PRO A 17 46.30 -3.26 -81.16
CA PRO A 17 46.21 -1.91 -80.64
C PRO A 17 46.68 -1.85 -79.16
N PRO A 18 47.17 -0.67 -78.69
CA PRO A 18 47.97 -0.55 -77.48
C PRO A 18 47.15 -0.60 -76.20
N GLU A 19 47.64 -1.32 -75.17
CA GLU A 19 47.14 -1.52 -73.81
C GLU A 19 47.13 -0.26 -72.91
N SER A 20 47.35 0.92 -73.38
CA SER A 20 47.57 2.13 -72.55
C SER A 20 46.29 2.89 -72.12
N ARG A 21 45.12 2.64 -72.66
CA ARG A 21 43.87 3.36 -72.31
C ARG A 21 43.07 2.76 -71.13
N ARG A 22 43.29 1.50 -70.73
CA ARG A 22 42.53 0.84 -69.63
C ARG A 22 43.00 1.22 -68.23
N ARG A 23 44.29 1.58 -68.03
CA ARG A 23 44.83 1.92 -66.73
C ARG A 23 44.43 3.32 -66.23
N LEU A 24 44.21 4.29 -67.13
CA LEU A 24 43.80 5.64 -66.77
C LEU A 24 42.35 5.71 -66.37
N SER A 25 41.48 4.91 -67.06
CA SER A 25 40.04 4.84 -66.70
C SER A 25 39.81 4.18 -65.33
N TRP A 26 40.62 3.15 -64.98
CA TRP A 26 40.49 2.50 -63.68
C TRP A 26 40.98 3.36 -62.51
N LYS A 27 42.06 4.11 -62.69
CA LYS A 27 42.52 5.10 -61.71
C LYS A 27 41.48 6.19 -61.48
N LEU A 28 40.83 6.66 -62.49
CA LEU A 28 39.71 7.60 -62.40
C LEU A 28 38.48 7.00 -61.71
N ALA A 29 38.14 5.75 -62.03
CA ALA A 29 37.03 5.05 -61.38
C ALA A 29 37.29 4.80 -59.87
N VAL A 30 38.52 4.44 -59.52
CA VAL A 30 38.93 4.29 -58.09
C VAL A 30 38.93 5.61 -57.37
N ALA A 31 39.38 6.72 -57.98
CA ALA A 31 39.33 8.05 -57.39
C ALA A 31 37.90 8.52 -57.15
N ILE A 32 36.98 8.27 -58.08
CA ILE A 32 35.56 8.60 -57.92
C ILE A 32 34.94 7.78 -56.78
N LEU A 33 35.29 6.51 -56.65
CA LEU A 33 34.80 5.61 -55.62
C LEU A 33 35.29 6.05 -54.22
N ILE A 34 36.57 6.50 -54.13
CA ILE A 34 37.13 7.05 -52.87
C ILE A 34 36.43 8.33 -52.50
N VAL A 35 36.19 9.23 -53.46
CA VAL A 35 35.46 10.50 -53.23
C VAL A 35 34.01 10.20 -52.82
N ALA A 36 33.33 9.28 -53.47
CA ALA A 36 31.98 8.86 -53.12
C ALA A 36 31.91 8.23 -51.72
N ALA A 37 32.89 7.38 -51.38
CA ALA A 37 33.01 6.81 -50.04
C ALA A 37 33.32 7.89 -48.97
N ALA A 38 34.20 8.84 -49.27
CA ALA A 38 34.49 9.95 -48.37
C ALA A 38 33.28 10.87 -48.17
N VAL A 39 32.51 11.14 -49.21
CA VAL A 39 31.25 11.89 -49.16
C VAL A 39 30.19 11.11 -48.35
N ALA A 40 30.08 9.81 -48.56
CA ALA A 40 29.15 8.94 -47.79
C ALA A 40 29.54 8.90 -46.31
N VAL A 41 30.82 8.78 -45.98
CA VAL A 41 31.32 8.79 -44.61
C VAL A 41 31.11 10.17 -43.97
N ALA A 42 31.44 11.27 -44.71
CA ALA A 42 31.17 12.63 -44.24
C ALA A 42 29.68 12.87 -44.02
N TRP A 43 28.83 12.40 -44.92
CA TRP A 43 27.38 12.51 -44.79
C TRP A 43 26.85 11.64 -43.60
N TRP A 44 27.43 10.45 -43.37
CA TRP A 44 27.10 9.60 -42.22
C TRP A 44 27.57 10.21 -40.90
N LEU A 45 28.77 10.83 -40.83
CA LEU A 45 29.32 11.56 -39.68
C LEU A 45 28.57 12.87 -39.40
N LEU A 46 28.02 13.52 -40.42
CA LEU A 46 27.21 14.73 -40.30
C LEU A 46 25.74 14.41 -39.89
N ARG A 47 25.30 13.16 -40.00
CA ARG A 47 24.04 12.70 -39.49
C ARG A 47 24.20 12.45 -37.97
N GLY A 48 23.70 13.38 -37.15
CA GLY A 48 23.63 13.18 -35.69
C GLY A 48 22.90 11.90 -35.30
N PRO A 49 23.13 11.40 -34.10
CA PRO A 49 22.43 10.20 -33.56
C PRO A 49 20.93 10.44 -33.56
N ALA A 50 20.18 9.36 -33.86
CA ALA A 50 18.73 9.38 -33.71
C ALA A 50 18.40 9.35 -32.21
N ILE A 51 17.60 10.30 -31.78
CA ILE A 51 17.09 10.37 -30.41
C ILE A 51 15.58 10.45 -30.42
N THR A 52 14.96 9.81 -29.45
CA THR A 52 13.53 9.99 -29.20
C THR A 52 13.28 11.33 -28.51
N VAL A 53 12.22 11.99 -28.94
CA VAL A 53 11.82 13.29 -28.41
C VAL A 53 10.36 13.27 -28.01
N ALA A 54 10.05 13.94 -26.92
CA ALA A 54 8.70 14.18 -26.46
C ALA A 54 8.36 15.66 -26.56
N ARG A 55 7.09 15.96 -26.75
CA ARG A 55 6.61 17.34 -26.79
C ARG A 55 6.25 17.80 -25.38
N VAL A 56 6.60 19.02 -25.02
CA VAL A 56 6.12 19.67 -23.81
C VAL A 56 4.64 19.97 -23.99
N THR A 57 3.79 19.40 -23.14
CA THR A 57 2.34 19.56 -23.22
C THR A 57 1.80 20.15 -21.94
N ARG A 58 0.59 20.71 -21.98
CA ARG A 58 -0.13 21.08 -20.78
C ARG A 58 -1.06 19.95 -20.34
N GLY A 59 -1.18 19.78 -19.03
CA GLY A 59 -2.04 18.78 -18.44
C GLY A 59 -2.11 18.89 -16.92
N ALA A 60 -2.89 18.01 -16.32
CA ALA A 60 -2.98 17.93 -14.87
C ALA A 60 -1.74 17.21 -14.28
N ALA A 61 -1.17 17.78 -13.24
CA ALA A 61 -0.13 17.15 -12.44
C ALA A 61 -0.63 16.88 -11.03
N ALA A 62 -0.45 15.65 -10.56
CA ALA A 62 -0.74 15.27 -9.19
C ALA A 62 0.52 14.75 -8.50
N GLU A 63 0.80 15.27 -7.33
CA GLU A 63 1.79 14.73 -6.41
C GLU A 63 1.12 13.71 -5.52
N ILE A 64 1.62 12.48 -5.55
CA ILE A 64 1.00 11.33 -4.89
C ILE A 64 1.94 10.82 -3.80
N VAL A 65 1.38 10.58 -2.62
CA VAL A 65 2.02 9.85 -1.54
C VAL A 65 1.49 8.42 -1.56
N TYR A 66 2.41 7.47 -1.68
CA TYR A 66 2.10 6.04 -1.70
C TYR A 66 2.06 5.48 -0.29
N ALA A 67 1.02 4.71 0.01
CA ALA A 67 0.89 4.00 1.26
C ALA A 67 0.23 2.64 1.02
N THR A 68 0.50 1.70 1.89
CA THR A 68 -0.20 0.41 1.92
C THR A 68 -0.92 0.27 3.24
N GLY A 69 -2.05 -0.41 3.24
CA GLY A 69 -2.85 -0.55 4.44
C GLY A 69 -3.83 -1.70 4.38
N ALA A 70 -4.58 -1.86 5.44
CA ALA A 70 -5.65 -2.83 5.55
C ALA A 70 -6.99 -2.16 5.88
N ILE A 71 -8.07 -2.81 5.47
CA ILE A 71 -9.43 -2.37 5.78
C ILE A 71 -9.77 -2.82 7.19
N GLU A 72 -10.17 -1.86 8.02
CA GLU A 72 -10.64 -2.09 9.38
C GLU A 72 -12.01 -1.42 9.60
N PRO A 73 -12.85 -1.93 10.49
CA PRO A 73 -14.03 -1.17 10.93
C PRO A 73 -13.61 0.08 11.69
N GLU A 74 -14.37 1.14 11.59
CA GLU A 74 -14.15 2.35 12.40
C GLU A 74 -14.25 2.02 13.90
N THR A 75 -15.23 1.21 14.26
CA THR A 75 -15.46 0.80 15.65
C THR A 75 -15.40 -0.70 15.76
N TRP A 76 -14.49 -1.20 16.58
CA TRP A 76 -14.34 -2.60 16.85
C TRP A 76 -13.70 -2.84 18.22
N SER A 77 -13.87 -4.05 18.76
CA SER A 77 -13.35 -4.45 20.05
C SER A 77 -12.81 -5.87 20.00
N ARG A 78 -11.88 -6.15 20.90
CA ARG A 78 -11.35 -7.48 21.16
C ARG A 78 -12.01 -8.02 22.43
N SER A 79 -12.54 -9.23 22.38
CA SER A 79 -13.02 -9.91 23.57
C SER A 79 -11.98 -10.94 24.01
N THR A 80 -11.47 -10.76 25.22
CA THR A 80 -10.42 -11.57 25.85
C THR A 80 -10.91 -12.09 27.18
N PRO A 81 -10.55 -13.32 27.62
CA PRO A 81 -10.87 -13.82 28.94
C PRO A 81 -10.18 -12.99 30.02
N LEU A 82 -10.84 -12.84 31.16
CA LEU A 82 -10.31 -12.15 32.34
C LEU A 82 -9.61 -13.11 33.31
N VAL A 83 -9.89 -14.40 33.18
CA VAL A 83 -9.31 -15.48 33.99
C VAL A 83 -8.82 -16.61 33.08
N ARG A 84 -7.84 -17.36 33.59
CA ARG A 84 -7.39 -18.58 32.95
C ARG A 84 -8.45 -19.66 33.11
N GLY A 85 -8.75 -20.40 32.04
CA GLY A 85 -9.72 -21.51 32.10
C GLY A 85 -9.80 -22.30 30.81
N ARG A 86 -10.47 -23.43 30.87
CA ARG A 86 -10.77 -24.26 29.71
C ARG A 86 -12.09 -23.81 29.10
N ILE A 87 -12.14 -23.65 27.77
CA ILE A 87 -13.39 -23.36 27.06
C ILE A 87 -14.30 -24.60 27.15
N ILE A 88 -15.51 -24.45 27.71
CA ILE A 88 -16.51 -25.50 27.77
C ILE A 88 -17.66 -25.27 26.81
N GLU A 89 -17.90 -24.01 26.41
CA GLU A 89 -18.95 -23.61 25.48
C GLU A 89 -18.50 -22.40 24.67
N ARG A 90 -18.89 -22.36 23.39
CA ARG A 90 -18.66 -21.19 22.50
C ARG A 90 -19.86 -21.00 21.58
N CYS A 91 -20.09 -19.77 21.13
CA CYS A 91 -21.29 -19.42 20.36
C CYS A 91 -21.27 -19.87 18.89
N ARG A 92 -20.12 -20.15 18.27
CA ARG A 92 -19.97 -20.36 16.80
C ARG A 92 -20.74 -19.31 16.01
N CYS A 93 -20.40 -18.06 16.27
CA CYS A 93 -21.14 -16.90 15.79
C CYS A 93 -20.33 -16.00 14.85
N GLU A 94 -19.26 -16.51 14.25
CA GLU A 94 -18.53 -15.78 13.22
C GLU A 94 -19.46 -15.38 12.08
N GLY A 95 -19.42 -14.09 11.68
CA GLY A 95 -20.31 -13.50 10.69
C GLY A 95 -21.74 -13.21 11.18
N LYS A 96 -22.07 -13.45 12.47
CA LYS A 96 -23.39 -13.14 13.02
C LYS A 96 -23.38 -11.87 13.85
N ALA A 97 -24.51 -11.19 13.85
CA ALA A 97 -24.73 -10.03 14.71
C ALA A 97 -24.90 -10.48 16.18
N VAL A 98 -24.26 -9.75 17.10
CA VAL A 98 -24.33 -9.91 18.54
C VAL A 98 -24.63 -8.59 19.21
N LYS A 99 -25.25 -8.64 20.39
CA LYS A 99 -25.52 -7.47 21.22
C LYS A 99 -24.56 -7.41 22.39
N ARG A 100 -24.33 -6.24 22.91
CA ARG A 100 -23.59 -6.03 24.14
C ARG A 100 -24.17 -6.89 25.27
N GLY A 101 -23.32 -7.69 25.92
CA GLY A 101 -23.71 -8.60 26.99
C GLY A 101 -24.05 -10.02 26.53
N ASP A 102 -24.19 -10.28 25.22
CA ASP A 102 -24.36 -11.63 24.71
C ASP A 102 -23.17 -12.51 25.06
N VAL A 103 -23.44 -13.73 25.54
CA VAL A 103 -22.39 -14.69 25.93
C VAL A 103 -21.79 -15.32 24.69
N LEU A 104 -20.49 -15.08 24.48
CA LEU A 104 -19.69 -15.59 23.35
C LEU A 104 -19.04 -16.95 23.69
N ALA A 105 -18.52 -17.07 24.89
CA ALA A 105 -17.90 -18.30 25.39
C ALA A 105 -18.10 -18.45 26.89
N ARG A 106 -17.99 -19.70 27.38
CA ARG A 106 -17.92 -20.01 28.81
C ARG A 106 -16.68 -20.81 29.09
N LEU A 107 -16.00 -20.45 30.17
CA LEU A 107 -14.90 -21.22 30.72
C LEU A 107 -15.39 -22.15 31.84
N ASP A 108 -14.64 -23.18 32.13
CA ASP A 108 -14.93 -24.10 33.24
C ASP A 108 -14.89 -23.36 34.57
N ASP A 109 -16.06 -23.19 35.18
CA ASP A 109 -16.30 -22.41 36.38
C ASP A 109 -16.60 -23.28 37.61
N LYS A 110 -16.48 -24.62 37.47
CA LYS A 110 -16.88 -25.59 38.53
C LYS A 110 -16.22 -25.31 39.87
N GLU A 111 -14.95 -25.00 39.91
CA GLU A 111 -14.22 -24.70 41.15
C GLU A 111 -14.71 -23.38 41.77
N ALA A 112 -14.91 -22.35 40.93
CA ALA A 112 -15.39 -21.04 41.39
C ALA A 112 -16.84 -21.14 41.91
N LEU A 113 -17.67 -21.94 41.24
CA LEU A 113 -19.04 -22.24 41.68
C LEU A 113 -19.07 -23.04 43.01
N ALA A 114 -18.21 -24.06 43.17
CA ALA A 114 -18.09 -24.82 44.40
C ALA A 114 -17.70 -23.91 45.58
N THR A 115 -16.74 -22.98 45.36
CA THR A 115 -16.36 -22.00 46.36
C THR A 115 -17.51 -21.05 46.71
N LEU A 116 -18.29 -20.61 45.74
CA LEU A 116 -19.48 -19.78 46.01
C LEU A 116 -20.52 -20.54 46.87
N ASN A 117 -20.76 -21.82 46.57
CA ASN A 117 -21.67 -22.68 47.34
C ASN A 117 -21.20 -22.88 48.78
N ASP A 118 -19.91 -23.07 49.01
CA ASP A 118 -19.31 -23.14 50.36
C ASP A 118 -19.55 -21.84 51.16
N LEU A 119 -19.31 -20.68 50.52
CA LEU A 119 -19.58 -19.38 51.16
C LEU A 119 -21.07 -19.20 51.48
N HIS A 120 -22.01 -19.70 50.63
CA HIS A 120 -23.43 -19.68 50.92
C HIS A 120 -23.78 -20.54 52.13
N ALA A 121 -23.23 -21.75 52.24
CA ALA A 121 -23.43 -22.62 53.39
C ALA A 121 -22.92 -21.97 54.67
N LEU A 122 -21.74 -21.31 54.62
CA LEU A 122 -21.19 -20.57 55.74
C LEU A 122 -22.08 -19.36 56.11
N ALA A 123 -22.63 -18.65 55.11
CA ALA A 123 -23.54 -17.54 55.37
C ALA A 123 -24.82 -17.98 56.09
N GLU A 124 -25.36 -19.12 55.75
CA GLU A 124 -26.51 -19.69 56.44
C GLU A 124 -26.18 -20.01 57.91
N PHE A 125 -24.98 -20.55 58.20
CA PHE A 125 -24.54 -20.78 59.53
C PHE A 125 -24.42 -19.47 60.31
N GLN A 126 -23.74 -18.45 59.75
CA GLN A 126 -23.58 -17.12 60.40
C GLN A 126 -24.93 -16.41 60.55
N GLN A 127 -25.89 -16.60 59.66
CA GLN A 127 -27.22 -16.05 59.81
C GLN A 127 -27.95 -16.64 61.02
N ARG A 128 -27.89 -17.97 61.17
CA ARG A 128 -28.48 -18.65 62.36
C ARG A 128 -27.81 -18.18 63.67
N GLU A 129 -26.51 -17.95 63.68
CA GLU A 129 -25.78 -17.45 64.84
C GLU A 129 -26.17 -15.99 65.17
N PHE A 130 -26.28 -15.14 64.16
CA PHE A 130 -26.78 -13.76 64.32
C PHE A 130 -28.20 -13.75 64.89
N ASP A 131 -29.11 -14.56 64.38
CA ASP A 131 -30.47 -14.63 64.83
C ASP A 131 -30.54 -15.14 66.30
N ARG A 132 -29.72 -16.12 66.66
CA ARG A 132 -29.56 -16.61 68.03
C ARG A 132 -29.07 -15.53 68.96
N GLN A 133 -27.99 -14.82 68.62
CA GLN A 133 -27.42 -13.74 69.43
C GLN A 133 -28.41 -12.57 69.58
N SER A 134 -29.12 -12.24 68.54
CA SER A 134 -30.19 -11.23 68.54
C SER A 134 -31.28 -11.55 69.54
N GLN A 135 -31.78 -12.83 69.52
CA GLN A 135 -32.77 -13.29 70.49
C GLN A 135 -32.26 -13.33 71.92
N LEU A 136 -31.01 -13.73 72.18
CA LEU A 136 -30.42 -13.74 73.49
C LEU A 136 -30.15 -12.31 74.02
N LEU A 137 -29.79 -11.39 73.15
CA LEU A 137 -29.61 -9.98 73.52
C LEU A 137 -30.97 -9.35 73.95
N SER A 138 -32.04 -9.61 73.17
CA SER A 138 -33.39 -9.12 73.52
C SER A 138 -33.92 -9.64 74.83
N ARG A 139 -33.41 -10.83 75.31
CA ARG A 139 -33.74 -11.43 76.61
C ARG A 139 -32.77 -11.01 77.73
N GLY A 140 -31.79 -10.15 77.43
CA GLY A 140 -30.79 -9.69 78.38
C GLY A 140 -29.70 -10.72 78.77
N VAL A 141 -29.59 -11.83 78.03
CA VAL A 141 -28.69 -12.95 78.28
C VAL A 141 -27.34 -12.82 77.57
N ALA A 142 -27.32 -12.26 76.34
CA ALA A 142 -26.08 -12.02 75.59
C ALA A 142 -25.53 -10.62 75.79
N SER A 143 -24.21 -10.47 75.63
CA SER A 143 -23.56 -9.14 75.63
C SER A 143 -23.74 -8.45 74.28
N SER A 144 -23.79 -7.13 74.29
CA SER A 144 -23.78 -6.33 73.05
C SER A 144 -22.56 -6.63 72.15
N GLN A 145 -21.40 -6.94 72.76
CA GLN A 145 -20.20 -7.35 72.03
C GLN A 145 -20.40 -8.67 71.26
N ALA A 146 -21.05 -9.67 71.84
CA ALA A 146 -21.30 -10.93 71.15
C ALA A 146 -22.26 -10.76 69.95
N PHE A 147 -23.29 -9.94 70.10
CA PHE A 147 -24.19 -9.57 69.04
C PHE A 147 -23.48 -8.81 67.90
N GLN A 148 -22.70 -7.75 68.21
CA GLN A 148 -21.91 -7.00 67.25
C GLN A 148 -20.91 -7.86 66.49
N LYS A 149 -20.31 -8.85 67.20
CA LYS A 149 -19.42 -9.81 66.54
C LYS A 149 -20.18 -10.68 65.53
N ALA A 150 -21.32 -11.25 65.88
CA ALA A 150 -22.13 -12.05 64.98
C ALA A 150 -22.64 -11.25 63.76
N GLU A 151 -23.03 -9.99 63.96
CA GLU A 151 -23.42 -9.04 62.93
C GLU A 151 -22.27 -8.80 61.93
N THR A 152 -21.05 -8.50 62.47
CA THR A 152 -19.87 -8.25 61.68
C THR A 152 -19.43 -9.48 60.87
N ASP A 153 -19.48 -10.68 61.50
CA ASP A 153 -19.14 -11.95 60.87
C ASP A 153 -20.12 -12.26 59.69
N LEU A 154 -21.41 -12.06 59.89
CA LEU A 154 -22.40 -12.20 58.82
C LEU A 154 -22.19 -11.19 57.68
N ALA A 155 -21.95 -9.92 58.01
CA ALA A 155 -21.66 -8.89 57.00
C ALA A 155 -20.42 -9.20 56.15
N ARG A 156 -19.37 -9.73 56.80
CA ARG A 156 -18.13 -10.16 56.14
C ARG A 156 -18.39 -11.29 55.13
N ILE A 157 -19.11 -12.34 55.51
CA ILE A 157 -19.43 -13.45 54.60
C ILE A 157 -20.30 -13.00 53.44
N ARG A 158 -21.27 -12.14 53.65
CA ARG A 158 -22.09 -11.54 52.57
C ARG A 158 -21.23 -10.77 51.57
N ALA A 159 -20.23 -10.01 52.05
CA ALA A 159 -19.30 -9.32 51.17
C ALA A 159 -18.40 -10.28 50.37
N GLN A 160 -17.98 -11.42 50.99
CA GLN A 160 -17.22 -12.46 50.29
C GLN A 160 -18.03 -13.15 49.22
N ILE A 161 -19.32 -13.44 49.48
CA ILE A 161 -20.26 -13.99 48.48
C ILE A 161 -20.37 -13.03 47.28
N ALA A 162 -20.57 -11.74 47.53
CA ALA A 162 -20.66 -10.75 46.47
C ALA A 162 -19.37 -10.68 45.61
N ALA A 163 -18.21 -10.71 46.25
CA ALA A 163 -16.92 -10.75 45.55
C ALA A 163 -16.73 -12.02 44.72
N GLN A 164 -17.12 -13.19 45.26
CA GLN A 164 -17.01 -14.47 44.53
C GLN A 164 -18.01 -14.57 43.38
N ALA A 165 -19.24 -14.07 43.57
CA ALA A 165 -20.23 -13.96 42.48
C ALA A 165 -19.71 -13.08 41.31
N GLN A 166 -19.04 -11.96 41.63
CA GLN A 166 -18.41 -11.13 40.60
C GLN A 166 -17.26 -11.87 39.88
N ARG A 167 -16.47 -12.68 40.61
CA ARG A 167 -15.42 -13.51 39.99
C ARG A 167 -16.00 -14.56 39.04
N LEU A 168 -17.15 -15.13 39.39
CA LEU A 168 -17.83 -16.12 38.57
C LEU A 168 -18.26 -15.54 37.21
N GLU A 169 -18.63 -14.27 37.16
CA GLU A 169 -18.95 -13.60 35.89
C GLU A 169 -17.73 -13.52 34.97
N TYR A 170 -16.49 -13.57 35.48
CA TYR A 170 -15.27 -13.55 34.65
C TYR A 170 -15.06 -14.82 33.83
N TYR A 171 -15.77 -15.91 34.17
CA TYR A 171 -15.79 -17.17 33.41
C TYR A 171 -16.73 -17.11 32.20
N LYS A 172 -17.54 -16.04 32.07
CA LYS A 172 -18.40 -15.80 30.93
C LYS A 172 -17.73 -14.71 30.07
N LEU A 173 -17.36 -15.07 28.85
CA LEU A 173 -16.89 -14.10 27.89
C LEU A 173 -18.08 -13.48 27.17
N VAL A 174 -18.30 -12.19 27.33
CA VAL A 174 -19.45 -11.48 26.76
C VAL A 174 -19.01 -10.46 25.70
N SER A 175 -19.92 -10.13 24.79
CA SER A 175 -19.69 -9.06 23.82
C SER A 175 -19.64 -7.71 24.53
N PRO A 176 -18.57 -6.90 24.34
CA PRO A 176 -18.47 -5.58 24.94
C PRO A 176 -19.32 -4.51 24.22
N MET A 177 -19.80 -4.80 23.01
CA MET A 177 -20.53 -3.86 22.14
C MET A 177 -21.52 -4.59 21.24
N ASP A 178 -22.45 -3.84 20.66
CA ASP A 178 -23.27 -4.31 19.55
C ASP A 178 -22.42 -4.35 18.27
N GLY A 179 -22.57 -5.39 17.43
CA GLY A 179 -21.82 -5.51 16.19
C GLY A 179 -21.87 -6.91 15.60
N THR A 180 -21.04 -7.15 14.60
CA THR A 180 -20.87 -8.46 13.96
C THR A 180 -19.57 -9.10 14.45
N VAL A 181 -19.58 -10.39 14.72
CA VAL A 181 -18.36 -11.15 15.04
C VAL A 181 -17.54 -11.31 13.77
N LEU A 182 -16.44 -10.57 13.70
CA LEU A 182 -15.55 -10.53 12.54
C LEU A 182 -14.60 -11.72 12.49
N LYS A 183 -14.23 -12.22 13.66
CA LYS A 183 -13.34 -13.37 13.81
C LYS A 183 -13.57 -14.06 15.15
N GLU A 184 -13.51 -15.37 15.12
CA GLU A 184 -13.60 -16.25 16.28
C GLU A 184 -12.38 -17.16 16.32
N ASP A 185 -11.67 -17.18 17.45
CA ASP A 185 -10.49 -18.01 17.70
C ASP A 185 -10.74 -18.91 18.92
N GLY A 186 -10.11 -20.09 18.95
CA GLY A 186 -10.22 -21.08 20.04
C GLY A 186 -11.34 -22.10 19.87
N GLU A 187 -11.11 -23.31 20.40
CA GLU A 187 -12.04 -24.44 20.34
C GLU A 187 -12.46 -24.90 21.74
N VAL A 188 -13.61 -25.59 21.82
CA VAL A 188 -14.02 -26.23 23.07
C VAL A 188 -12.96 -27.23 23.49
N GLY A 189 -12.49 -27.11 24.73
CA GLY A 189 -11.41 -27.90 25.29
C GLY A 189 -10.09 -27.17 25.40
N ASP A 190 -9.90 -26.06 24.67
CA ASP A 190 -8.69 -25.26 24.73
C ASP A 190 -8.54 -24.58 26.09
N MET A 191 -7.27 -24.48 26.54
CA MET A 191 -6.90 -23.70 27.70
C MET A 191 -6.53 -22.28 27.27
N VAL A 192 -7.22 -21.29 27.79
CA VAL A 192 -7.01 -19.88 27.47
C VAL A 192 -6.55 -19.07 28.68
N GLU A 193 -5.82 -18.00 28.42
CA GLU A 193 -5.25 -17.11 29.43
C GLU A 193 -5.72 -15.68 29.23
N PRO A 194 -5.69 -14.82 30.27
CA PRO A 194 -5.96 -13.40 30.14
C PRO A 194 -5.10 -12.76 29.03
N GLY A 195 -5.75 -11.97 28.16
CA GLY A 195 -5.08 -11.35 27.03
C GLY A 195 -5.13 -12.13 25.70
N THR A 196 -5.50 -13.43 25.73
CA THR A 196 -5.76 -14.19 24.49
C THR A 196 -7.00 -13.62 23.81
N ILE A 197 -6.86 -13.20 22.55
CA ILE A 197 -8.00 -12.67 21.78
C ILE A 197 -8.81 -13.86 21.28
N LEU A 198 -10.05 -14.01 21.77
CA LEU A 198 -10.95 -15.07 21.30
C LEU A 198 -11.98 -14.57 20.29
N TYR A 199 -12.42 -13.32 20.41
CA TYR A 199 -13.36 -12.73 19.46
C TYR A 199 -12.93 -11.34 19.06
N ARG A 200 -13.17 -10.99 17.79
CA ARG A 200 -13.14 -9.63 17.29
C ARG A 200 -14.55 -9.27 16.87
N ILE A 201 -15.10 -8.22 17.47
CA ILE A 201 -16.45 -7.74 17.19
C ILE A 201 -16.33 -6.33 16.66
N GLY A 202 -17.04 -6.02 15.59
CA GLY A 202 -17.00 -4.70 14.99
C GLY A 202 -18.27 -4.37 14.23
N LEU A 203 -18.45 -3.09 13.92
CA LEU A 203 -19.50 -2.66 13.02
C LEU A 203 -19.07 -2.98 11.58
N GLU A 204 -19.99 -3.49 10.77
CA GLU A 204 -19.70 -3.74 9.35
C GLU A 204 -19.39 -2.45 8.59
N LYS A 205 -19.94 -1.33 9.00
CA LYS A 205 -19.75 0.02 8.47
C LYS A 205 -19.89 1.04 9.59
N PRO A 206 -19.24 2.22 9.48
CA PRO A 206 -18.33 2.63 8.42
C PRO A 206 -16.97 1.92 8.48
N LEU A 207 -16.29 1.86 7.34
CA LEU A 207 -14.96 1.27 7.19
C LEU A 207 -13.91 2.33 6.95
N TRP A 208 -12.67 2.05 7.35
CA TRP A 208 -11.49 2.85 7.02
C TRP A 208 -10.41 1.96 6.41
N VAL A 209 -9.54 2.60 5.65
CA VAL A 209 -8.22 2.05 5.39
C VAL A 209 -7.29 2.58 6.48
N VAL A 210 -6.63 1.68 7.16
CA VAL A 210 -5.52 2.02 8.06
C VAL A 210 -4.24 1.83 7.28
N ALA A 211 -3.70 2.94 6.75
CA ALA A 211 -2.54 2.94 5.87
C ALA A 211 -1.30 3.43 6.62
N ASP A 212 -0.15 2.81 6.33
CA ASP A 212 1.14 3.21 6.86
C ASP A 212 1.88 4.06 5.83
N VAL A 213 2.13 5.32 6.18
CA VAL A 213 2.82 6.34 5.36
C VAL A 213 4.22 6.53 5.90
N ASN A 214 5.23 6.58 5.03
CA ASN A 214 6.61 6.81 5.42
C ASN A 214 6.80 8.18 6.10
N GLU A 215 7.71 8.27 7.06
CA GLU A 215 8.03 9.49 7.82
C GLU A 215 8.41 10.66 6.90
N GLU A 216 9.15 10.41 5.82
CA GLU A 216 9.56 11.42 4.84
C GLU A 216 8.40 12.02 4.05
N ASP A 217 7.28 11.29 3.95
CA ASP A 217 6.11 11.69 3.17
C ASP A 217 5.01 12.35 4.02
N ILE A 218 5.01 12.12 5.32
CA ILE A 218 3.97 12.62 6.24
C ILE A 218 3.78 14.15 6.21
N PRO A 219 4.83 14.99 6.03
CA PRO A 219 4.64 16.45 5.94
C PRO A 219 3.76 16.89 4.77
N ARG A 220 3.62 16.04 3.75
CA ARG A 220 2.79 16.28 2.56
C ARG A 220 1.35 15.80 2.71
N VAL A 221 1.07 14.95 3.72
CA VAL A 221 -0.27 14.40 3.96
C VAL A 221 -1.05 15.31 4.92
N LYS A 222 -2.29 15.61 4.56
CA LYS A 222 -3.20 16.44 5.36
C LYS A 222 -4.59 15.82 5.41
N VAL A 223 -5.29 16.06 6.51
CA VAL A 223 -6.71 15.70 6.64
C VAL A 223 -7.54 16.41 5.55
N GLY A 224 -8.47 15.68 4.96
CA GLY A 224 -9.34 16.14 3.88
C GLY A 224 -8.80 15.87 2.48
N GLN A 225 -7.57 15.37 2.31
CA GLN A 225 -7.05 14.98 0.99
C GLN A 225 -7.76 13.74 0.46
N ASN A 226 -7.95 13.72 -0.86
CA ASN A 226 -8.48 12.56 -1.56
C ASN A 226 -7.42 11.46 -1.68
N ALA A 227 -7.87 10.22 -1.60
CA ALA A 227 -7.05 9.05 -1.82
C ALA A 227 -7.70 8.14 -2.87
N LEU A 228 -6.88 7.59 -3.76
CA LEU A 228 -7.26 6.62 -4.76
C LEU A 228 -6.80 5.25 -4.28
N LEU A 229 -7.74 4.36 -4.03
CA LEU A 229 -7.48 3.05 -3.45
C LEU A 229 -7.52 1.98 -4.54
N ARG A 230 -6.55 1.08 -4.48
CA ARG A 230 -6.46 -0.09 -5.35
C ARG A 230 -6.31 -1.35 -4.50
N THR A 231 -6.90 -2.44 -4.97
CA THR A 231 -6.76 -3.76 -4.35
C THR A 231 -6.80 -4.82 -5.44
N ASP A 232 -6.09 -5.92 -5.22
CA ASP A 232 -6.07 -7.05 -6.14
C ASP A 232 -7.45 -7.72 -6.27
N ALA A 233 -8.28 -7.61 -5.21
CA ALA A 233 -9.64 -8.16 -5.22
C ALA A 233 -10.57 -7.49 -6.25
N PHE A 234 -10.29 -6.23 -6.63
CA PHE A 234 -11.05 -5.46 -7.63
C PHE A 234 -10.09 -4.87 -8.67
N ALA A 235 -9.39 -5.76 -9.39
CA ALA A 235 -8.39 -5.38 -10.37
C ALA A 235 -8.96 -4.40 -11.42
N GLY A 236 -8.25 -3.30 -11.66
CA GLY A 236 -8.65 -2.26 -12.61
C GLY A 236 -9.68 -1.26 -12.09
N GLN A 237 -10.21 -1.42 -10.88
CA GLN A 237 -11.08 -0.43 -10.26
C GLN A 237 -10.29 0.49 -9.33
N ILE A 238 -10.58 1.78 -9.41
CA ILE A 238 -10.06 2.79 -8.49
C ILE A 238 -11.21 3.19 -7.57
N LEU A 239 -11.02 2.95 -6.28
CA LEU A 239 -12.03 3.25 -5.26
C LEU A 239 -11.65 4.55 -4.54
N PRO A 240 -12.62 5.44 -4.30
CA PRO A 240 -12.35 6.71 -3.62
C PRO A 240 -12.22 6.52 -2.11
N GLY A 241 -11.38 7.35 -1.50
CA GLY A 241 -11.27 7.50 -0.06
C GLY A 241 -10.88 8.93 0.30
N THR A 242 -11.01 9.30 1.57
CA THR A 242 -10.61 10.63 2.06
C THR A 242 -9.82 10.48 3.35
N VAL A 243 -8.68 11.15 3.44
CA VAL A 243 -7.85 11.19 4.66
C VAL A 243 -8.66 11.83 5.79
N LYS A 244 -8.98 11.04 6.80
CA LYS A 244 -9.80 11.47 7.95
C LYS A 244 -8.95 11.83 9.16
N GLN A 245 -7.89 11.06 9.40
CA GLN A 245 -7.06 11.22 10.57
C GLN A 245 -5.62 10.78 10.30
N ILE A 246 -4.68 11.48 10.92
CA ILE A 246 -3.26 11.13 10.95
C ILE A 246 -2.90 10.91 12.41
N THR A 247 -2.30 9.76 12.73
CA THR A 247 -1.88 9.46 14.11
C THR A 247 -0.70 10.38 14.50
N PRO A 248 -0.77 11.08 15.64
CA PRO A 248 0.29 12.01 16.05
C PRO A 248 1.64 11.36 16.33
N ALA A 249 1.63 10.08 16.73
CA ALA A 249 2.83 9.30 16.99
C ALA A 249 3.08 8.30 15.86
N GLY A 250 4.29 8.31 15.33
CA GLY A 250 4.78 7.30 14.38
C GLY A 250 5.37 6.09 15.09
N ASP A 251 5.53 5.01 14.36
CA ASP A 251 6.27 3.83 14.78
C ASP A 251 7.77 4.02 14.44
N PRO A 252 8.66 4.09 15.43
CA PRO A 252 10.09 4.33 15.19
C PRO A 252 10.81 3.13 14.56
N LEU A 253 10.25 1.91 14.65
CA LEU A 253 10.83 0.71 14.05
C LEU A 253 10.57 0.66 12.56
N SER A 254 9.34 0.86 12.14
CA SER A 254 8.94 0.88 10.73
C SER A 254 9.19 2.24 10.07
N LYS A 255 9.41 3.32 10.84
CA LYS A 255 9.50 4.71 10.39
C LYS A 255 8.27 5.13 9.60
N THR A 256 7.09 4.75 10.08
CA THR A 256 5.82 5.05 9.45
C THR A 256 4.87 5.76 10.40
N PHE A 257 3.94 6.50 9.82
CA PHE A 257 2.82 7.10 10.51
C PHE A 257 1.53 6.48 10.00
N ARG A 258 0.64 6.17 10.93
CA ARG A 258 -0.66 5.60 10.59
C ARG A 258 -1.62 6.68 10.15
N VAL A 259 -2.15 6.53 8.94
CA VAL A 259 -3.13 7.42 8.33
C VAL A 259 -4.44 6.65 8.14
N ARG A 260 -5.54 7.20 8.64
CA ARG A 260 -6.87 6.63 8.46
C ARG A 260 -7.59 7.34 7.34
N ILE A 261 -8.02 6.55 6.35
CA ILE A 261 -8.72 7.01 5.16
C ILE A 261 -10.13 6.47 5.25
N SER A 262 -11.12 7.35 5.34
CA SER A 262 -12.54 6.97 5.36
C SER A 262 -12.98 6.48 3.99
N LEU A 263 -13.85 5.49 4.00
CA LEU A 263 -14.47 4.91 2.82
C LEU A 263 -15.94 5.33 2.72
N PRO A 264 -16.49 5.44 1.50
CA PRO A 264 -17.93 5.58 1.31
C PRO A 264 -18.71 4.37 1.84
N ASP A 265 -19.94 4.56 2.28
CA ASP A 265 -20.77 3.47 2.84
C ASP A 265 -21.14 2.40 1.81
N ASP A 266 -21.16 2.74 0.52
CA ASP A 266 -21.44 1.83 -0.59
C ASP A 266 -20.20 1.06 -1.10
N THR A 267 -19.06 1.22 -0.43
CA THR A 267 -17.81 0.53 -0.81
C THR A 267 -18.00 -0.98 -0.89
N PRO A 268 -17.46 -1.66 -1.93
CA PRO A 268 -17.46 -3.12 -2.03
C PRO A 268 -16.37 -3.77 -1.16
N LEU A 269 -15.49 -2.97 -0.57
CA LEU A 269 -14.37 -3.45 0.23
C LEU A 269 -14.85 -4.09 1.53
N ARG A 270 -14.10 -5.10 2.01
CA ARG A 270 -14.40 -5.83 3.24
C ARG A 270 -13.25 -5.76 4.22
N VAL A 271 -13.58 -5.90 5.49
CA VAL A 271 -12.61 -5.97 6.60
C VAL A 271 -11.54 -7.04 6.31
N GLY A 272 -10.28 -6.70 6.53
CA GLY A 272 -9.14 -7.59 6.32
C GLY A 272 -8.54 -7.56 4.92
N MET A 273 -9.17 -6.88 3.93
CA MET A 273 -8.57 -6.70 2.61
C MET A 273 -7.38 -5.74 2.70
N SER A 274 -6.31 -6.06 1.97
CA SER A 274 -5.16 -5.17 1.77
C SER A 274 -5.43 -4.22 0.62
N VAL A 275 -4.98 -2.99 0.76
CA VAL A 275 -5.14 -1.95 -0.25
C VAL A 275 -3.87 -1.13 -0.40
N GLU A 276 -3.61 -0.68 -1.63
CA GLU A 276 -2.67 0.38 -1.95
C GLU A 276 -3.43 1.71 -1.97
N ALA A 277 -2.94 2.69 -1.22
CA ALA A 277 -3.53 4.01 -1.12
C ALA A 277 -2.61 5.05 -1.76
N ASN A 278 -3.12 5.73 -2.77
CA ASN A 278 -2.47 6.84 -3.46
C ASN A 278 -3.09 8.14 -2.97
N ILE A 279 -2.50 8.77 -1.96
CA ILE A 279 -2.99 10.01 -1.37
C ILE A 279 -2.57 11.17 -2.25
N ILE A 280 -3.51 11.96 -2.75
CA ILE A 280 -3.25 13.13 -3.59
C ILE A 280 -2.86 14.28 -2.67
N SER A 281 -1.55 14.56 -2.60
CA SER A 281 -1.02 15.62 -1.72
C SER A 281 -1.18 17.00 -2.31
N ARG A 282 -1.05 17.12 -3.64
CA ARG A 282 -1.20 18.36 -4.41
C ARG A 282 -1.66 18.05 -5.83
N GLU A 283 -2.57 18.83 -6.33
CA GLU A 283 -3.04 18.74 -7.71
C GLU A 283 -3.04 20.13 -8.36
N LYS A 284 -2.62 20.19 -9.62
CA LYS A 284 -2.68 21.38 -10.45
C LYS A 284 -3.25 20.98 -11.81
N PRO A 285 -4.32 21.62 -12.29
CA PRO A 285 -5.04 21.19 -13.49
C PRO A 285 -4.35 21.54 -14.81
N ASP A 286 -3.56 22.61 -14.84
CA ASP A 286 -2.99 23.16 -16.09
C ASP A 286 -1.54 23.59 -15.89
N VAL A 287 -0.59 22.66 -16.05
CA VAL A 287 0.84 22.90 -15.91
C VAL A 287 1.60 22.31 -17.09
N LEU A 288 2.82 22.83 -17.34
CA LEU A 288 3.70 22.27 -18.36
C LEU A 288 4.28 20.94 -17.89
N LEU A 289 4.08 19.91 -18.69
CA LEU A 289 4.49 18.55 -18.39
C LEU A 289 5.55 18.08 -19.40
N VAL A 290 6.56 17.40 -18.88
CA VAL A 290 7.52 16.62 -19.66
C VAL A 290 7.60 15.21 -19.09
N PRO A 291 7.94 14.18 -19.90
CA PRO A 291 8.18 12.84 -19.37
C PRO A 291 9.26 12.86 -18.29
N ALA A 292 9.07 12.09 -17.22
CA ALA A 292 10.00 12.09 -16.08
C ALA A 292 11.45 11.73 -16.48
N ASN A 293 11.61 10.86 -17.48
CA ASN A 293 12.90 10.46 -18.01
C ASN A 293 13.58 11.52 -18.92
N ALA A 294 12.87 12.60 -19.28
CA ALA A 294 13.43 13.73 -20.03
C ALA A 294 14.24 14.70 -19.15
N VAL A 295 14.10 14.58 -17.82
CA VAL A 295 14.73 15.47 -16.85
C VAL A 295 15.80 14.76 -16.05
N VAL A 296 17.03 15.27 -16.08
CA VAL A 296 18.16 14.74 -15.31
C VAL A 296 18.81 15.89 -14.52
N ARG A 297 18.88 15.74 -13.18
CA ARG A 297 19.49 16.73 -12.26
C ARG A 297 19.03 18.18 -12.52
N ASN A 298 17.71 18.39 -12.64
CA ASN A 298 17.09 19.70 -12.90
C ASN A 298 17.54 20.34 -14.24
N SER A 299 17.81 19.52 -15.23
CA SER A 299 18.13 19.95 -16.59
C SER A 299 17.47 19.04 -17.61
N LEU A 300 17.13 19.57 -18.77
CA LEU A 300 16.64 18.83 -19.92
C LEU A 300 17.41 19.23 -21.18
N PHE A 301 17.32 18.44 -22.24
CA PHE A 301 17.81 18.76 -23.54
C PHE A 301 16.64 19.23 -24.41
N ALA A 302 16.54 20.53 -24.67
CA ALA A 302 15.65 21.11 -25.66
C ALA A 302 16.24 20.89 -27.07
N ILE A 303 15.38 20.58 -28.04
CA ILE A 303 15.79 20.33 -29.43
C ILE A 303 15.40 21.53 -30.26
N GLU A 304 16.39 22.32 -30.65
CA GLU A 304 16.23 23.50 -31.48
C GLU A 304 17.07 23.32 -32.74
N ASP A 305 16.49 23.49 -33.91
CA ASP A 305 17.16 23.38 -35.20
C ASP A 305 18.02 22.11 -35.36
N ASN A 306 17.47 20.96 -34.90
CA ASN A 306 18.17 19.68 -34.88
C ASN A 306 19.44 19.66 -33.99
N HIS A 307 19.54 20.54 -33.01
CA HIS A 307 20.61 20.53 -32.01
C HIS A 307 20.04 20.37 -30.61
N ALA A 308 20.70 19.54 -29.82
CA ALA A 308 20.35 19.34 -28.41
C ALA A 308 20.99 20.43 -27.55
N ARG A 309 20.19 21.28 -26.93
CA ARG A 309 20.64 22.34 -26.02
C ARG A 309 20.31 21.96 -24.59
N LEU A 310 21.36 21.85 -23.78
CA LEU A 310 21.16 21.61 -22.33
C LEU A 310 20.63 22.89 -21.69
N ARG A 311 19.48 22.80 -21.08
CA ARG A 311 18.82 23.90 -20.40
C ARG A 311 18.49 23.50 -18.95
N LYS A 312 18.82 24.39 -18.01
CA LYS A 312 18.40 24.26 -16.61
C LYS A 312 16.91 24.55 -16.51
N VAL A 313 16.21 23.74 -15.73
CA VAL A 313 14.78 23.89 -15.50
C VAL A 313 14.48 23.91 -14.01
N GLU A 314 13.45 24.66 -13.66
CA GLU A 314 12.87 24.60 -12.33
C GLU A 314 11.69 23.61 -12.35
N ILE A 315 11.73 22.63 -11.43
CA ILE A 315 10.81 21.53 -11.41
C ILE A 315 9.77 21.78 -10.30
N GLY A 316 8.52 21.56 -10.61
CA GLY A 316 7.41 21.56 -9.66
C GLY A 316 7.05 20.13 -9.20
N ILE A 317 5.79 19.74 -9.44
CA ILE A 317 5.25 18.44 -9.09
C ILE A 317 5.96 17.33 -9.87
N ARG A 318 6.37 16.28 -9.17
CA ARG A 318 6.89 15.05 -9.76
C ARG A 318 5.81 13.95 -9.65
N GLY A 319 5.17 13.65 -10.77
CA GLY A 319 4.25 12.53 -10.90
C GLY A 319 4.95 11.23 -11.32
N THR A 320 4.20 10.16 -11.49
CA THR A 320 4.71 8.81 -11.80
C THR A 320 5.34 8.73 -13.20
N GLY A 321 4.81 9.46 -14.18
CA GLY A 321 5.27 9.41 -15.58
C GLY A 321 5.72 10.75 -16.12
N PHE A 322 5.34 11.86 -15.47
CA PHE A 322 5.57 13.22 -15.91
C PHE A 322 6.09 14.10 -14.79
N VAL A 323 6.76 15.18 -15.16
CA VAL A 323 7.30 16.19 -14.25
C VAL A 323 6.78 17.55 -14.69
N GLU A 324 6.28 18.35 -13.74
CA GLU A 324 5.93 19.76 -13.95
C GLU A 324 7.16 20.58 -14.14
N ILE A 325 7.19 21.44 -15.15
CA ILE A 325 8.22 22.46 -15.36
C ILE A 325 7.63 23.83 -15.03
N LEU A 326 8.21 24.48 -14.02
CA LEU A 326 7.82 25.84 -13.62
C LEU A 326 8.46 26.89 -14.51
N HIS A 327 9.78 26.72 -14.79
CA HIS A 327 10.57 27.63 -15.62
C HIS A 327 11.58 26.84 -16.44
N GLY A 328 11.88 27.32 -17.67
CA GLY A 328 12.95 26.78 -18.51
C GLY A 328 12.50 25.95 -19.70
N ALA A 329 11.20 25.73 -19.89
CA ALA A 329 10.66 25.17 -21.14
C ALA A 329 9.35 25.86 -21.51
N SER A 330 8.98 25.76 -22.79
CA SER A 330 7.75 26.34 -23.36
C SER A 330 6.85 25.27 -23.91
N GLU A 331 5.55 25.52 -23.91
CA GLU A 331 4.57 24.63 -24.51
C GLU A 331 4.88 24.35 -25.98
N GLY A 332 4.75 23.11 -26.40
CA GLY A 332 4.99 22.67 -27.77
C GLY A 332 6.48 22.45 -28.12
N GLU A 333 7.41 22.78 -27.24
CA GLU A 333 8.83 22.54 -27.40
C GLU A 333 9.17 21.05 -27.42
N TRP A 334 10.18 20.65 -28.20
CA TRP A 334 10.65 19.28 -28.23
C TRP A 334 11.78 19.05 -27.23
N VAL A 335 11.69 18.01 -26.43
CA VAL A 335 12.72 17.63 -25.45
C VAL A 335 13.15 16.18 -25.68
N ALA A 336 14.42 15.89 -25.45
CA ALA A 336 14.93 14.53 -25.53
C ALA A 336 14.32 13.66 -24.42
N SER A 337 13.76 12.51 -24.78
CA SER A 337 13.15 11.57 -23.84
C SER A 337 13.44 10.14 -24.31
N PRO A 338 14.29 9.38 -23.59
CA PRO A 338 15.01 9.74 -22.37
C PRO A 338 16.20 10.70 -22.61
N ALA A 339 16.52 11.53 -21.58
CA ALA A 339 17.73 12.32 -21.54
C ALA A 339 18.93 11.43 -21.20
N THR A 340 19.52 10.77 -22.20
CA THR A 340 20.64 9.84 -22.01
C THR A 340 21.98 10.56 -21.88
N ALA A 341 22.94 9.93 -21.18
CA ALA A 341 24.29 10.46 -20.97
C ALA A 341 25.09 10.67 -22.29
N ASN A 342 24.64 10.10 -23.39
CA ASN A 342 25.27 10.19 -24.70
C ASN A 342 24.94 11.49 -25.45
N ILE A 343 23.95 12.26 -24.97
CA ILE A 343 23.59 13.55 -25.56
C ILE A 343 24.48 14.64 -24.94
N LYS A 344 25.26 15.34 -25.74
CA LYS A 344 26.07 16.48 -25.28
C LYS A 344 25.46 17.79 -25.77
N ASN A 345 25.70 18.85 -25.02
CA ASN A 345 25.24 20.18 -25.39
C ASN A 345 25.80 20.62 -26.75
N GLY A 346 24.96 21.10 -27.65
CA GLY A 346 25.29 21.52 -29.00
C GLY A 346 25.39 20.40 -30.04
N PHE A 347 25.17 19.12 -29.66
CA PHE A 347 25.21 18.02 -30.63
C PHE A 347 24.05 18.10 -31.61
N ARG A 348 24.38 17.90 -32.90
CA ARG A 348 23.38 17.69 -33.93
C ARG A 348 22.71 16.34 -33.72
N VAL A 349 21.40 16.32 -33.70
CA VAL A 349 20.57 15.14 -33.41
C VAL A 349 19.48 14.99 -34.47
N ARG A 350 19.02 13.78 -34.70
CA ARG A 350 17.85 13.50 -35.50
C ARG A 350 16.67 13.15 -34.58
N ALA A 351 15.75 14.08 -34.45
CA ALA A 351 14.56 13.88 -33.60
C ALA A 351 13.63 12.83 -34.23
N THR A 352 13.27 11.83 -33.46
CA THR A 352 12.20 10.87 -33.78
C THR A 352 11.11 11.07 -32.73
N PRO A 353 9.92 11.55 -33.08
CA PRO A 353 8.84 11.76 -32.13
C PRO A 353 8.51 10.46 -31.40
N LEU A 354 8.36 10.54 -30.08
CA LEU A 354 7.73 9.47 -29.30
C LEU A 354 6.22 9.55 -29.58
N GLU A 355 5.62 8.48 -30.09
CA GLU A 355 4.16 8.33 -30.03
C GLU A 355 3.79 8.15 -28.56
N THR A 356 3.60 9.26 -27.85
CA THR A 356 3.12 9.22 -26.46
C THR A 356 1.60 9.00 -26.52
N PRO A 357 1.04 7.97 -25.91
CA PRO A 357 -0.38 7.96 -25.65
C PRO A 357 -0.72 9.20 -24.84
N ALA A 358 -1.80 9.87 -25.21
CA ALA A 358 -2.31 11.03 -24.52
C ALA A 358 -2.51 10.69 -23.02
N PRO A 359 -2.25 11.64 -22.10
CA PRO A 359 -2.36 11.47 -20.66
C PRO A 359 -3.76 11.08 -20.21
#